data_6a5f4ce62671f72bea8848e9c411f42f
#
_entry.id   6a5f4ce62671f72bea8848e9c411f42f
#
_cell.length_a   1.000
_cell.length_b   1.000
_cell.length_c   1.000
_cell.angle_alpha   90.00
_cell.angle_beta   90.00
_cell.angle_gamma   90.00
#
_symmetry.space_group_name_H-M   'P 1'
#
loop_
_entity.id
_entity.type
_entity.pdbx_description
1 polymer ?
#
loop_
_entity_poly.entity_id
_entity_poly.type
_entity_poly.pdbx_seq_one_letter_code
_entity_poly.pdbx_strand_id
1 'polypeptide(L)'
;MTVFAGVRDLMAGDALQAKGGKAIIPVQLDVTDGKSITNAADVVARHIGQAGLSGLVNNAGIAIGSPLELIPLQQLRRQFEVNVVGQIAVTQAVLPLLRRARGRIVNMGSIAGRGTIPMMGPYSASKHALEALTDALRLELYPWGIEVSIIEPGAIATPIWDKSMQTSVDVESEMPADGRHLYEAAARSVRESVGQAAARAIPADAVVKVVLHALTAKRPNTRYLVGRDAKLRAVMLRWLPDRLQDWILKKVLKLPA
;
A
#
# COMPACT_ATOMS: atom_id res chain seq x y z
N MET A 1 18.14 6.06 -15.61
CA MET A 1 16.93 6.56 -14.92
C MET A 1 17.35 7.07 -13.55
N THR A 2 16.98 8.30 -13.20
CA THR A 2 17.18 8.84 -11.85
C THR A 2 15.96 8.55 -11.00
N VAL A 3 16.14 8.14 -9.76
CA VAL A 3 15.07 7.79 -8.80
C VAL A 3 15.18 8.70 -7.59
N PHE A 4 14.16 9.49 -7.33
CA PHE A 4 14.00 10.22 -6.08
C PHE A 4 13.36 9.27 -5.05
N ALA A 5 14.15 8.85 -4.06
CA ALA A 5 13.70 7.92 -3.04
C ALA A 5 13.16 8.70 -1.83
N GLY A 6 11.84 8.78 -1.71
CA GLY A 6 11.19 9.37 -0.56
C GLY A 6 11.44 8.54 0.70
N VAL A 7 12.09 9.13 1.69
CA VAL A 7 12.43 8.50 2.98
C VAL A 7 12.06 9.41 4.14
N ARG A 8 11.58 8.85 5.25
CA ARG A 8 11.32 9.63 6.47
C ARG A 8 12.60 9.99 7.22
N ASP A 9 13.58 9.09 7.15
CA ASP A 9 14.91 9.23 7.76
C ASP A 9 15.97 9.28 6.66
N LEU A 10 16.75 10.36 6.62
CA LEU A 10 17.81 10.55 5.64
C LEU A 10 18.94 9.54 5.78
N MET A 11 19.23 9.02 6.99
CA MET A 11 20.23 7.95 7.18
C MET A 11 19.82 6.68 6.42
N ALA A 12 18.51 6.35 6.41
CA ALA A 12 18.01 5.25 5.57
C ALA A 12 18.15 5.57 4.08
N GLY A 13 18.05 6.84 3.71
CA GLY A 13 18.27 7.34 2.34
C GLY A 13 19.72 7.17 1.89
N ASP A 14 20.68 7.51 2.74
CA ASP A 14 22.11 7.35 2.46
C ASP A 14 22.47 5.88 2.23
N ALA A 15 21.90 4.97 3.04
CA ALA A 15 22.08 3.54 2.85
C ALA A 15 21.52 3.04 1.51
N LEU A 16 20.40 3.60 1.02
CA LEU A 16 19.86 3.32 -0.31
C LEU A 16 20.77 3.84 -1.42
N GLN A 17 21.25 5.06 -1.27
CA GLN A 17 22.18 5.67 -2.24
C GLN A 17 23.50 4.89 -2.32
N ALA A 18 24.05 4.44 -1.20
CA ALA A 18 25.24 3.61 -1.17
C ALA A 18 25.08 2.30 -1.97
N LYS A 19 23.87 1.70 -1.96
CA LYS A 19 23.57 0.49 -2.73
C LYS A 19 23.27 0.75 -4.21
N GLY A 20 22.58 1.84 -4.53
CA GLY A 20 22.09 2.14 -5.87
C GLY A 20 22.92 3.19 -6.63
N GLY A 21 23.96 3.73 -6.01
CA GLY A 21 24.85 4.73 -6.60
C GLY A 21 24.16 6.08 -6.87
N LYS A 22 24.80 6.90 -7.69
CA LYS A 22 24.34 8.27 -8.03
C LYS A 22 22.97 8.35 -8.71
N ALA A 23 22.42 7.21 -9.13
CA ALA A 23 21.09 7.15 -9.73
C ALA A 23 19.95 7.27 -8.71
N ILE A 24 20.24 7.08 -7.42
CA ILE A 24 19.30 7.23 -6.31
C ILE A 24 19.57 8.54 -5.58
N ILE A 25 18.56 9.38 -5.48
CA ILE A 25 18.59 10.66 -4.77
C ILE A 25 17.60 10.56 -3.61
N PRO A 26 18.07 10.43 -2.36
CA PRO A 26 17.20 10.47 -1.20
C PRO A 26 16.51 11.82 -1.07
N VAL A 27 15.22 11.81 -0.78
CA VAL A 27 14.42 13.01 -0.51
C VAL A 27 13.64 12.78 0.77
N GLN A 28 13.78 13.68 1.75
CA GLN A 28 13.00 13.57 2.97
C GLN A 28 11.52 13.75 2.67
N LEU A 29 10.72 12.73 3.01
CA LEU A 29 9.28 12.70 2.73
C LEU A 29 8.54 11.93 3.82
N ASP A 30 7.73 12.65 4.59
CA ASP A 30 6.63 12.08 5.36
C ASP A 30 5.32 12.41 4.65
N VAL A 31 4.60 11.39 4.22
CA VAL A 31 3.35 11.54 3.47
C VAL A 31 2.18 12.10 4.31
N THR A 32 2.36 12.19 5.62
CA THR A 32 1.38 12.76 6.58
C THR A 32 1.68 14.21 6.93
N ASP A 33 2.78 14.78 6.42
CA ASP A 33 3.18 16.17 6.66
C ASP A 33 3.17 16.97 5.35
N GLY A 34 2.23 17.90 5.25
CA GLY A 34 2.08 18.76 4.07
C GLY A 34 3.33 19.60 3.76
N LYS A 35 4.09 20.04 4.77
CA LYS A 35 5.35 20.77 4.57
C LYS A 35 6.43 19.85 4.00
N SER A 36 6.54 18.64 4.52
CA SER A 36 7.44 17.62 4.02
C SER A 36 7.15 17.30 2.55
N ILE A 37 5.86 17.13 2.20
CA ILE A 37 5.42 16.86 0.82
C ILE A 37 5.80 18.00 -0.12
N THR A 38 5.50 19.25 0.26
CA THR A 38 5.84 20.44 -0.55
C THR A 38 7.35 20.56 -0.76
N ASN A 39 8.14 20.43 0.30
CA ASN A 39 9.59 20.48 0.22
C ASN A 39 10.16 19.39 -0.70
N ALA A 40 9.63 18.16 -0.58
CA ALA A 40 10.04 17.05 -1.45
C ALA A 40 9.72 17.32 -2.91
N ALA A 41 8.53 17.83 -3.23
CA ALA A 41 8.13 18.20 -4.58
C ALA A 41 9.05 19.31 -5.15
N ASP A 42 9.42 20.31 -4.34
CA ASP A 42 10.34 21.39 -4.73
C ASP A 42 11.76 20.87 -5.01
N VAL A 43 12.26 19.93 -4.19
CA VAL A 43 13.56 19.28 -4.43
C VAL A 43 13.55 18.57 -5.78
N VAL A 44 12.51 17.78 -6.05
CA VAL A 44 12.34 17.08 -7.32
C VAL A 44 12.26 18.09 -8.47
N ALA A 45 11.42 19.13 -8.35
CA ALA A 45 11.22 20.14 -9.38
C ALA A 45 12.54 20.86 -9.77
N ARG A 46 13.33 21.27 -8.78
CA ARG A 46 14.65 21.89 -9.01
C ARG A 46 15.60 20.98 -9.75
N HIS A 47 15.60 19.68 -9.42
CA HIS A 47 16.53 18.73 -10.03
C HIS A 47 16.17 18.40 -11.48
N ILE A 48 14.87 18.24 -11.80
CA ILE A 48 14.43 17.84 -13.14
C ILE A 48 14.24 19.03 -14.09
N GLY A 49 14.14 20.25 -13.58
CA GLY A 49 13.94 21.47 -14.37
C GLY A 49 12.69 21.38 -15.25
N GLN A 50 12.84 21.63 -16.56
CA GLN A 50 11.74 21.63 -17.52
C GLN A 50 11.36 20.22 -18.04
N ALA A 51 12.17 19.19 -17.77
CA ALA A 51 11.95 17.83 -18.31
C ALA A 51 10.66 17.18 -17.80
N GLY A 52 10.21 17.55 -16.59
CA GLY A 52 9.07 16.94 -15.94
C GLY A 52 9.41 15.59 -15.29
N LEU A 53 8.42 15.01 -14.58
CA LEU A 53 8.55 13.76 -13.86
C LEU A 53 7.94 12.60 -14.67
N SER A 54 8.75 11.60 -15.03
CA SER A 54 8.31 10.49 -15.87
C SER A 54 7.42 9.49 -15.13
N GLY A 55 7.46 9.44 -13.80
CA GLY A 55 6.61 8.53 -13.02
C GLY A 55 6.64 8.79 -11.52
N LEU A 56 5.54 8.45 -10.87
CA LEU A 56 5.36 8.43 -9.42
C LEU A 56 4.98 7.02 -8.99
N VAL A 57 5.62 6.51 -7.94
CA VAL A 57 5.21 5.27 -7.27
C VAL A 57 4.78 5.61 -5.85
N ASN A 58 3.50 5.58 -5.59
CA ASN A 58 2.92 5.73 -4.25
C ASN A 58 3.04 4.41 -3.49
N ASN A 59 4.17 4.21 -2.81
CA ASN A 59 4.50 2.97 -2.11
C ASN A 59 4.35 3.07 -0.59
N ALA A 60 4.33 4.27 -0.02
CA ALA A 60 4.19 4.45 1.41
C ALA A 60 2.91 3.77 1.92
N GLY A 61 3.00 3.04 3.03
CA GLY A 61 1.86 2.35 3.59
C GLY A 61 2.18 1.67 4.91
N ILE A 62 1.15 1.54 5.73
CA ILE A 62 1.15 0.81 6.99
C ILE A 62 0.00 -0.20 6.99
N ALA A 63 0.07 -1.19 7.86
CA ALA A 63 -1.03 -2.12 8.08
C ALA A 63 -1.27 -2.25 9.58
N ILE A 64 -2.45 -1.87 10.02
CA ILE A 64 -2.91 -1.94 11.40
C ILE A 64 -3.97 -3.03 11.46
N GLY A 65 -3.70 -4.06 12.26
CA GLY A 65 -4.64 -5.15 12.54
C GLY A 65 -5.32 -4.94 13.89
N SER A 66 -6.67 -4.94 13.91
CA SER A 66 -7.47 -4.77 15.11
C SER A 66 -8.92 -5.18 14.88
N PRO A 67 -9.64 -5.72 15.90
CA PRO A 67 -11.09 -5.78 15.85
C PRO A 67 -11.68 -4.38 15.66
N LEU A 68 -12.66 -4.23 14.77
CA LEU A 68 -13.26 -2.92 14.51
C LEU A 68 -13.97 -2.33 15.73
N GLU A 69 -14.52 -3.15 16.58
CA GLU A 69 -15.17 -2.74 17.83
C GLU A 69 -14.18 -2.06 18.80
N LEU A 70 -12.92 -2.49 18.80
CA LEU A 70 -11.93 -2.09 19.83
C LEU A 70 -10.82 -1.18 19.29
N ILE A 71 -10.76 -0.94 17.99
CA ILE A 71 -9.69 -0.12 17.44
C ILE A 71 -9.78 1.33 17.96
N PRO A 72 -8.71 1.90 18.52
CA PRO A 72 -8.68 3.32 18.81
C PRO A 72 -8.87 4.12 17.51
N LEU A 73 -9.86 5.03 17.49
CA LEU A 73 -10.18 5.80 16.27
C LEU A 73 -8.99 6.60 15.74
N GLN A 74 -8.04 6.96 16.59
CA GLN A 74 -6.80 7.61 16.17
C GLN A 74 -5.97 6.67 15.28
N GLN A 75 -5.90 5.39 15.59
CA GLN A 75 -5.18 4.40 14.79
C GLN A 75 -5.88 4.15 13.45
N LEU A 76 -7.22 4.13 13.43
CA LEU A 76 -7.98 4.07 12.19
C LEU A 76 -7.70 5.30 11.31
N ARG A 77 -7.73 6.52 11.89
CA ARG A 77 -7.38 7.76 11.16
C ARG A 77 -5.96 7.70 10.61
N ARG A 78 -4.99 7.25 11.42
CA ARG A 78 -3.60 7.10 11.00
C ARG A 78 -3.45 6.14 9.81
N GLN A 79 -4.22 5.03 9.81
CA GLN A 79 -4.24 4.08 8.68
C GLN A 79 -4.66 4.77 7.38
N PHE A 80 -5.71 5.58 7.43
CA PHE A 80 -6.19 6.32 6.26
C PHE A 80 -5.27 7.48 5.88
N GLU A 81 -4.73 8.19 6.87
CA GLU A 81 -3.81 9.32 6.64
C GLU A 81 -2.61 8.87 5.82
N VAL A 82 -1.97 7.76 6.19
CA VAL A 82 -0.80 7.26 5.46
C VAL A 82 -1.20 6.62 4.12
N ASN A 83 -2.20 5.70 4.14
CA ASN A 83 -2.46 4.83 2.99
C ASN A 83 -3.33 5.48 1.90
N VAL A 84 -4.02 6.56 2.22
CA VAL A 84 -5.01 7.20 1.33
C VAL A 84 -4.69 8.67 1.16
N VAL A 85 -4.87 9.47 2.21
CA VAL A 85 -4.76 10.93 2.14
C VAL A 85 -3.35 11.35 1.70
N GLY A 86 -2.32 10.79 2.35
CA GLY A 86 -0.93 11.09 2.03
C GLY A 86 -0.54 10.72 0.61
N GLN A 87 -1.04 9.62 0.07
CA GLN A 87 -0.76 9.24 -1.32
C GLN A 87 -1.38 10.21 -2.33
N ILE A 88 -2.60 10.69 -2.04
CA ILE A 88 -3.25 11.72 -2.86
C ILE A 88 -2.52 13.06 -2.72
N ALA A 89 -2.13 13.46 -1.51
CA ALA A 89 -1.40 14.70 -1.27
C ALA A 89 -0.05 14.74 -2.03
N VAL A 90 0.71 13.64 -1.98
CA VAL A 90 1.96 13.50 -2.77
C VAL A 90 1.66 13.57 -4.27
N THR A 91 0.62 12.88 -4.73
CA THR A 91 0.21 12.91 -6.15
C THR A 91 -0.12 14.34 -6.58
N GLN A 92 -0.93 15.07 -5.81
CA GLN A 92 -1.28 16.47 -6.09
C GLN A 92 -0.05 17.37 -6.17
N ALA A 93 0.88 17.23 -5.23
CA ALA A 93 2.09 18.06 -5.19
C ALA A 93 3.00 17.88 -6.42
N VAL A 94 3.11 16.67 -6.95
CA VAL A 94 3.95 16.39 -8.13
C VAL A 94 3.20 16.34 -9.45
N LEU A 95 1.86 16.47 -9.45
CA LEU A 95 1.02 16.38 -10.65
C LEU A 95 1.41 17.40 -11.74
N PRO A 96 1.76 18.66 -11.42
CA PRO A 96 2.26 19.60 -12.44
C PRO A 96 3.52 19.09 -13.17
N LEU A 97 4.39 18.37 -12.44
CA LEU A 97 5.61 17.77 -13.00
C LEU A 97 5.28 16.57 -13.89
N LEU A 98 4.32 15.74 -13.48
CA LEU A 98 3.83 14.60 -14.25
C LEU A 98 3.14 15.04 -15.54
N ARG A 99 2.36 16.12 -15.53
CA ARG A 99 1.71 16.68 -16.74
C ARG A 99 2.74 17.09 -17.79
N ARG A 100 3.85 17.70 -17.38
CA ARG A 100 4.91 18.12 -18.32
C ARG A 100 5.51 16.95 -19.10
N ALA A 101 5.73 15.83 -18.42
CA ALA A 101 6.35 14.64 -19.03
C ALA A 101 5.32 13.66 -19.61
N ARG A 102 4.00 13.89 -19.45
CA ARG A 102 2.97 12.88 -19.64
C ARG A 102 3.35 11.61 -18.89
N GLY A 103 3.71 11.78 -17.61
CA GLY A 103 4.27 10.74 -16.76
C GLY A 103 3.24 9.68 -16.36
N ARG A 104 3.59 8.82 -15.42
CA ARG A 104 2.76 7.70 -14.97
C ARG A 104 2.62 7.70 -13.47
N ILE A 105 1.51 7.19 -12.98
CA ILE A 105 1.24 6.98 -11.55
C ILE A 105 1.03 5.49 -11.30
N VAL A 106 1.76 4.97 -10.34
CA VAL A 106 1.63 3.58 -9.86
C VAL A 106 1.30 3.60 -8.38
N ASN A 107 0.09 3.18 -8.04
CA ASN A 107 -0.35 3.07 -6.65
C ASN A 107 -0.13 1.64 -6.15
N MET A 108 0.46 1.52 -4.95
CA MET A 108 0.64 0.21 -4.28
C MET A 108 -0.63 -0.14 -3.51
N GLY A 109 -1.52 -0.87 -4.18
CA GLY A 109 -2.69 -1.48 -3.60
C GLY A 109 -2.38 -2.73 -2.78
N SER A 110 -3.31 -3.65 -2.77
CA SER A 110 -3.20 -5.01 -2.20
C SER A 110 -4.41 -5.81 -2.67
N ILE A 111 -4.30 -7.13 -2.66
CA ILE A 111 -5.49 -7.99 -2.79
C ILE A 111 -6.50 -7.75 -1.66
N ALA A 112 -6.07 -7.20 -0.52
CA ALA A 112 -6.93 -6.72 0.56
C ALA A 112 -7.78 -5.51 0.15
N GLY A 113 -7.47 -4.82 -0.96
CA GLY A 113 -8.31 -3.80 -1.58
C GLY A 113 -9.53 -4.35 -2.31
N ARG A 114 -9.68 -5.67 -2.42
CA ARG A 114 -10.86 -6.33 -3.03
C ARG A 114 -11.67 -7.15 -2.04
N GLY A 115 -11.10 -7.52 -0.90
CA GLY A 115 -11.78 -8.26 0.13
C GLY A 115 -11.00 -8.26 1.43
N THR A 116 -11.67 -8.51 2.54
CA THR A 116 -11.05 -8.44 3.87
C THR A 116 -10.99 -9.79 4.57
N ILE A 117 -10.29 -9.84 5.67
CA ILE A 117 -10.36 -10.91 6.69
C ILE A 117 -10.56 -10.25 8.06
N PRO A 118 -11.02 -10.98 9.07
CA PRO A 118 -11.12 -10.46 10.43
C PRO A 118 -9.82 -9.77 10.87
N MET A 119 -9.91 -8.79 11.72
CA MET A 119 -8.81 -7.94 12.22
C MET A 119 -8.15 -7.02 11.17
N MET A 120 -8.31 -7.30 9.87
CA MET A 120 -7.69 -6.49 8.81
C MET A 120 -8.63 -5.43 8.20
N GLY A 121 -9.78 -5.17 8.85
CA GLY A 121 -10.76 -4.20 8.41
C GLY A 121 -10.18 -2.83 8.10
N PRO A 122 -9.43 -2.18 9.01
CA PRO A 122 -8.83 -0.86 8.79
C PRO A 122 -7.91 -0.80 7.57
N TYR A 123 -7.03 -1.80 7.45
CA TYR A 123 -6.12 -1.90 6.31
C TYR A 123 -6.86 -2.14 5.00
N SER A 124 -7.77 -3.12 4.99
CA SER A 124 -8.55 -3.44 3.80
C SER A 124 -9.40 -2.27 3.33
N ALA A 125 -10.06 -1.55 4.25
CA ALA A 125 -10.83 -0.35 3.93
C ALA A 125 -9.95 0.73 3.27
N SER A 126 -8.73 0.96 3.80
CA SER A 126 -7.79 1.92 3.20
C SER A 126 -7.36 1.50 1.78
N LYS A 127 -7.19 0.20 1.53
CA LYS A 127 -6.81 -0.30 0.21
C LYS A 127 -8.00 -0.32 -0.76
N HIS A 128 -9.24 -0.54 -0.31
CA HIS A 128 -10.47 -0.35 -1.11
C HIS A 128 -10.64 1.12 -1.51
N ALA A 129 -10.41 2.04 -0.58
CA ALA A 129 -10.43 3.47 -0.90
C ALA A 129 -9.40 3.82 -2.00
N LEU A 130 -8.19 3.25 -1.91
CA LEU A 130 -7.15 3.49 -2.91
C LEU A 130 -7.50 2.91 -4.29
N GLU A 131 -8.23 1.77 -4.36
CA GLU A 131 -8.76 1.23 -5.62
C GLU A 131 -9.67 2.25 -6.31
N ALA A 132 -10.66 2.76 -5.58
CA ALA A 132 -11.63 3.73 -6.12
C ALA A 132 -10.93 5.04 -6.55
N LEU A 133 -10.02 5.56 -5.73
CA LEU A 133 -9.26 6.77 -6.05
C LEU A 133 -8.32 6.57 -7.24
N THR A 134 -7.76 5.37 -7.41
CA THR A 134 -6.94 5.05 -8.59
C THR A 134 -7.77 5.04 -9.86
N ASP A 135 -8.98 4.49 -9.81
CA ASP A 135 -9.90 4.50 -10.96
C ASP A 135 -10.34 5.93 -11.33
N ALA A 136 -10.63 6.76 -10.32
CA ALA A 136 -10.96 8.17 -10.53
C ALA A 136 -9.79 8.91 -11.18
N LEU A 137 -8.58 8.82 -10.60
CA LEU A 137 -7.37 9.45 -11.15
C LEU A 137 -7.09 9.01 -12.59
N ARG A 138 -7.29 7.74 -12.92
CA ARG A 138 -7.08 7.21 -14.27
C ARG A 138 -7.99 7.88 -15.30
N LEU A 139 -9.25 8.11 -14.96
CA LEU A 139 -10.23 8.75 -15.84
C LEU A 139 -10.04 10.26 -15.89
N GLU A 140 -9.80 10.88 -14.74
CA GLU A 140 -9.60 12.32 -14.63
C GLU A 140 -8.32 12.79 -15.34
N LEU A 141 -7.24 12.00 -15.27
CA LEU A 141 -5.94 12.37 -15.84
C LEU A 141 -5.75 11.92 -17.29
N TYR A 142 -6.72 11.19 -17.85
CA TYR A 142 -6.70 10.74 -19.24
C TYR A 142 -6.49 11.88 -20.26
N PRO A 143 -7.12 13.08 -20.14
CA PRO A 143 -6.93 14.16 -21.10
C PRO A 143 -5.49 14.67 -21.19
N TRP A 144 -4.68 14.46 -20.14
CA TRP A 144 -3.25 14.85 -20.12
C TRP A 144 -2.30 13.71 -20.53
N GLY A 145 -2.85 12.56 -20.93
CA GLY A 145 -2.05 11.39 -21.31
C GLY A 145 -1.25 10.79 -20.15
N ILE A 146 -1.73 10.95 -18.91
CA ILE A 146 -1.12 10.36 -17.72
C ILE A 146 -1.78 9.00 -17.47
N GLU A 147 -0.98 7.94 -17.55
CA GLU A 147 -1.43 6.57 -17.26
C GLU A 147 -1.36 6.30 -15.76
N VAL A 148 -2.44 5.74 -15.21
CA VAL A 148 -2.53 5.39 -13.78
C VAL A 148 -2.80 3.90 -13.63
N SER A 149 -1.95 3.23 -12.84
CA SER A 149 -2.04 1.79 -12.57
C SER A 149 -2.07 1.53 -11.07
N ILE A 150 -2.74 0.44 -10.67
CA ILE A 150 -2.65 -0.09 -9.32
C ILE A 150 -2.03 -1.48 -9.33
N ILE A 151 -1.15 -1.74 -8.37
CA ILE A 151 -0.55 -3.05 -8.15
C ILE A 151 -1.19 -3.67 -6.92
N GLU A 152 -1.68 -4.88 -7.05
CA GLU A 152 -2.42 -5.62 -6.04
C GLU A 152 -1.63 -6.88 -5.63
N PRO A 153 -0.63 -6.75 -4.76
CA PRO A 153 0.12 -7.88 -4.26
C PRO A 153 -0.71 -8.76 -3.33
N GLY A 154 -0.39 -10.06 -3.34
CA GLY A 154 -0.68 -10.98 -2.26
C GLY A 154 0.40 -10.90 -1.16
N ALA A 155 0.83 -12.05 -0.66
CA ALA A 155 1.89 -12.13 0.34
C ALA A 155 3.27 -11.90 -0.31
N ILE A 156 3.94 -10.80 0.05
CA ILE A 156 5.27 -10.42 -0.43
C ILE A 156 6.24 -10.37 0.75
N ALA A 157 7.43 -10.94 0.59
CA ALA A 157 8.49 -10.95 1.60
C ALA A 157 9.08 -9.53 1.76
N THR A 158 8.55 -8.79 2.71
CA THR A 158 8.95 -7.41 3.03
C THR A 158 8.84 -7.16 4.54
N PRO A 159 9.54 -6.16 5.09
CA PRO A 159 9.47 -5.80 6.52
C PRO A 159 8.09 -5.32 7.00
N ILE A 160 7.09 -5.22 6.11
CA ILE A 160 5.74 -4.79 6.48
C ILE A 160 5.09 -5.77 7.46
N TRP A 161 5.42 -7.06 7.37
CA TRP A 161 4.88 -8.11 8.24
C TRP A 161 5.27 -7.88 9.70
N ASP A 162 6.57 -7.70 9.94
CA ASP A 162 7.10 -7.48 11.29
C ASP A 162 6.60 -6.16 11.87
N LYS A 163 6.62 -5.09 11.06
CA LYS A 163 6.10 -3.77 11.45
C LYS A 163 4.61 -3.80 11.75
N SER A 164 3.82 -4.51 10.95
CA SER A 164 2.38 -4.65 11.17
C SER A 164 2.09 -5.46 12.43
N MET A 165 2.84 -6.54 12.67
CA MET A 165 2.72 -7.36 13.87
C MET A 165 3.01 -6.53 15.12
N GLN A 166 4.12 -5.78 15.13
CA GLN A 166 4.46 -4.89 16.24
C GLN A 166 3.41 -3.81 16.47
N THR A 167 2.97 -3.13 15.41
CA THR A 167 1.91 -2.12 15.51
C THR A 167 0.60 -2.71 16.05
N SER A 168 0.25 -3.95 15.67
CA SER A 168 -0.96 -4.61 16.18
C SER A 168 -0.85 -4.92 17.66
N VAL A 169 0.34 -5.30 18.15
CA VAL A 169 0.60 -5.50 19.60
C VAL A 169 0.48 -4.17 20.34
N ASP A 170 1.06 -3.10 19.81
CA ASP A 170 1.00 -1.77 20.43
C ASP A 170 -0.47 -1.30 20.52
N VAL A 171 -1.26 -1.46 19.45
CA VAL A 171 -2.68 -1.12 19.41
C VAL A 171 -3.50 -1.99 20.39
N GLU A 172 -3.17 -3.29 20.51
CA GLU A 172 -3.83 -4.20 21.46
C GLU A 172 -3.61 -3.74 22.91
N SER A 173 -2.46 -3.13 23.23
CA SER A 173 -2.17 -2.57 24.56
C SER A 173 -3.05 -1.36 24.91
N GLU A 174 -3.50 -0.61 23.90
CA GLU A 174 -4.40 0.55 24.05
C GLU A 174 -5.88 0.16 24.19
N MET A 175 -6.23 -1.12 23.94
CA MET A 175 -7.62 -1.60 24.01
C MET A 175 -8.08 -1.84 25.46
N PRO A 176 -9.39 -1.66 25.76
CA PRO A 176 -9.95 -2.02 27.05
C PRO A 176 -9.72 -3.51 27.37
N ALA A 177 -9.32 -3.80 28.61
CA ALA A 177 -8.98 -5.16 29.03
C ALA A 177 -10.15 -6.15 28.82
N ASP A 178 -11.37 -5.73 29.17
CA ASP A 178 -12.58 -6.54 29.04
C ASP A 178 -12.93 -6.88 27.60
N GLY A 179 -12.61 -6.00 26.64
CA GLY A 179 -12.83 -6.24 25.22
C GLY A 179 -11.82 -7.21 24.61
N ARG A 180 -10.57 -7.21 25.10
CA ARG A 180 -9.49 -8.04 24.54
C ARG A 180 -9.80 -9.52 24.58
N HIS A 181 -10.35 -9.99 25.71
CA HIS A 181 -10.62 -11.43 25.86
C HIS A 181 -11.71 -11.91 24.84
N LEU A 182 -12.68 -11.06 24.38
CA LEU A 182 -13.71 -11.43 23.40
C LEU A 182 -13.10 -11.81 22.04
N TYR A 183 -11.97 -11.22 21.70
CA TYR A 183 -11.31 -11.39 20.39
C TYR A 183 -10.04 -12.23 20.44
N GLU A 184 -9.58 -12.66 21.62
CA GLU A 184 -8.29 -13.33 21.80
C GLU A 184 -8.12 -14.55 20.89
N ALA A 185 -9.12 -15.44 20.87
CA ALA A 185 -9.08 -16.67 20.08
C ALA A 185 -9.06 -16.36 18.57
N ALA A 186 -9.90 -15.44 18.13
CA ALA A 186 -9.94 -15.02 16.72
C ALA A 186 -8.64 -14.29 16.30
N ALA A 187 -8.10 -13.42 17.17
CA ALA A 187 -6.86 -12.72 16.92
C ALA A 187 -5.66 -13.69 16.81
N ARG A 188 -5.64 -14.73 17.65
CA ARG A 188 -4.63 -15.80 17.59
C ARG A 188 -4.69 -16.54 16.26
N SER A 189 -5.87 -16.97 15.84
CA SER A 189 -6.08 -17.67 14.56
C SER A 189 -5.67 -16.82 13.35
N VAL A 190 -6.00 -15.52 13.37
CA VAL A 190 -5.59 -14.60 12.31
C VAL A 190 -4.08 -14.39 12.33
N ARG A 191 -3.44 -14.17 13.47
CA ARG A 191 -1.98 -14.04 13.59
C ARG A 191 -1.25 -15.27 13.05
N GLU A 192 -1.71 -16.48 13.39
CA GLU A 192 -1.15 -17.73 12.86
C GLU A 192 -1.27 -17.80 11.33
N SER A 193 -2.44 -17.46 10.79
CA SER A 193 -2.68 -17.46 9.34
C SER A 193 -1.84 -16.42 8.60
N VAL A 194 -1.68 -15.23 9.18
CA VAL A 194 -0.80 -14.16 8.65
C VAL A 194 0.66 -14.61 8.70
N GLY A 195 1.11 -15.23 9.78
CA GLY A 195 2.45 -15.80 9.91
C GLY A 195 2.74 -16.89 8.86
N GLN A 196 1.77 -17.77 8.59
CA GLN A 196 1.89 -18.77 7.52
C GLN A 196 1.93 -18.13 6.12
N ALA A 197 1.14 -17.09 5.89
CA ALA A 197 1.19 -16.33 4.63
C ALA A 197 2.54 -15.64 4.45
N ALA A 198 3.08 -15.01 5.50
CA ALA A 198 4.41 -14.39 5.50
C ALA A 198 5.52 -15.41 5.21
N ALA A 199 5.45 -16.62 5.79
CA ALA A 199 6.42 -17.69 5.54
C ALA A 199 6.41 -18.22 4.10
N ARG A 200 5.28 -18.07 3.39
CA ARG A 200 5.11 -18.47 1.98
C ARG A 200 5.19 -17.29 1.01
N ALA A 201 5.54 -16.11 1.51
CA ALA A 201 5.59 -14.88 0.74
C ALA A 201 6.62 -14.99 -0.40
N ILE A 202 6.25 -14.45 -1.55
CA ILE A 202 7.14 -14.41 -2.71
C ILE A 202 8.10 -13.20 -2.63
N PRO A 203 9.29 -13.27 -3.27
CA PRO A 203 10.25 -12.18 -3.26
C PRO A 203 9.69 -10.86 -3.79
N ALA A 204 10.14 -9.74 -3.23
CA ALA A 204 9.76 -8.39 -3.66
C ALA A 204 10.05 -8.12 -5.15
N ASP A 205 11.02 -8.80 -5.74
CA ASP A 205 11.36 -8.70 -7.17
C ASP A 205 10.16 -8.98 -8.09
N ALA A 206 9.21 -9.80 -7.66
CA ALA A 206 7.99 -10.03 -8.41
C ALA A 206 7.15 -8.75 -8.54
N VAL A 207 7.13 -7.92 -7.50
CA VAL A 207 6.46 -6.61 -7.51
C VAL A 207 7.27 -5.61 -8.33
N VAL A 208 8.60 -5.59 -8.16
CA VAL A 208 9.50 -4.69 -8.90
C VAL A 208 9.32 -4.86 -10.41
N LYS A 209 9.23 -6.10 -10.91
CA LYS A 209 9.01 -6.38 -12.34
C LYS A 209 7.72 -5.75 -12.87
N VAL A 210 6.62 -5.83 -12.12
CA VAL A 210 5.35 -5.24 -12.56
C VAL A 210 5.32 -3.72 -12.39
N VAL A 211 5.99 -3.17 -11.38
CA VAL A 211 6.18 -1.71 -11.24
C VAL A 211 6.94 -1.17 -12.45
N LEU A 212 8.04 -1.79 -12.83
CA LEU A 212 8.81 -1.41 -14.02
C LEU A 212 7.95 -1.51 -15.28
N HIS A 213 7.18 -2.58 -15.45
CA HIS A 213 6.28 -2.71 -16.59
C HIS A 213 5.23 -1.58 -16.60
N ALA A 214 4.60 -1.27 -15.46
CA ALA A 214 3.64 -0.18 -15.37
C ALA A 214 4.25 1.18 -15.72
N LEU A 215 5.51 1.40 -15.35
CA LEU A 215 6.23 2.65 -15.64
C LEU A 215 6.77 2.75 -17.07
N THR A 216 7.05 1.63 -17.77
CA THR A 216 7.81 1.64 -19.02
C THR A 216 7.10 1.04 -20.22
N ALA A 217 6.08 0.19 -20.02
CA ALA A 217 5.37 -0.45 -21.12
C ALA A 217 4.64 0.57 -22.01
N LYS A 218 4.59 0.34 -23.32
CA LYS A 218 3.85 1.20 -24.25
C LYS A 218 2.34 1.30 -23.90
N ARG A 219 1.78 0.21 -23.39
CA ARG A 219 0.39 0.13 -22.90
C ARG A 219 0.39 -0.61 -21.57
N PRO A 220 0.46 0.10 -20.42
CA PRO A 220 0.43 -0.54 -19.12
C PRO A 220 -0.98 -1.08 -18.82
N ASN A 221 -1.04 -2.14 -18.02
CA ASN A 221 -2.32 -2.58 -17.48
C ASN A 221 -2.81 -1.59 -16.41
N THR A 222 -4.12 -1.45 -16.28
CA THR A 222 -4.71 -0.64 -15.21
C THR A 222 -4.55 -1.29 -13.82
N ARG A 223 -4.51 -2.64 -13.79
CA ARG A 223 -4.36 -3.47 -12.57
C ARG A 223 -3.38 -4.60 -12.77
N TYR A 224 -2.57 -4.86 -11.74
CA TYR A 224 -1.58 -5.94 -11.72
C TYR A 224 -1.73 -6.79 -10.46
N LEU A 225 -2.33 -7.96 -10.58
CA LEU A 225 -2.35 -8.96 -9.51
C LEU A 225 -0.99 -9.67 -9.43
N VAL A 226 -0.33 -9.60 -8.27
CA VAL A 226 0.99 -10.20 -8.05
C VAL A 226 0.94 -11.29 -6.99
N GLY A 227 1.29 -12.50 -7.38
CA GLY A 227 1.21 -13.72 -6.58
C GLY A 227 0.07 -14.63 -7.01
N ARG A 228 0.25 -15.94 -6.80
CA ARG A 228 -0.80 -16.93 -7.08
C ARG A 228 -1.97 -16.80 -6.12
N ASP A 229 -1.67 -16.51 -4.87
CA ASP A 229 -2.62 -16.24 -3.80
C ASP A 229 -3.53 -15.05 -4.14
N ALA A 230 -2.96 -13.93 -4.60
CA ALA A 230 -3.72 -12.76 -5.03
C ALA A 230 -4.66 -13.09 -6.20
N LYS A 231 -4.15 -13.81 -7.21
CA LYS A 231 -4.93 -14.21 -8.38
C LYS A 231 -6.09 -15.13 -8.02
N LEU A 232 -5.83 -16.14 -7.19
CA LEU A 232 -6.87 -17.08 -6.73
C LEU A 232 -7.93 -16.32 -5.92
N ARG A 233 -7.50 -15.50 -4.96
CA ARG A 233 -8.42 -14.72 -4.13
C ARG A 233 -9.26 -13.74 -4.96
N ALA A 234 -8.68 -13.07 -5.95
CA ALA A 234 -9.42 -12.18 -6.84
C ALA A 234 -10.52 -12.92 -7.63
N VAL A 235 -10.26 -14.15 -8.08
CA VAL A 235 -11.26 -15.01 -8.74
C VAL A 235 -12.38 -15.37 -7.76
N MET A 236 -12.03 -15.81 -6.56
CA MET A 236 -13.00 -16.16 -5.52
C MET A 236 -13.90 -14.95 -5.17
N LEU A 237 -13.31 -13.79 -4.92
CA LEU A 237 -14.02 -12.55 -4.60
C LEU A 237 -14.97 -12.09 -5.71
N ARG A 238 -14.67 -12.42 -6.96
CA ARG A 238 -15.50 -12.04 -8.11
C ARG A 238 -16.70 -12.96 -8.35
N TRP A 239 -16.53 -14.25 -8.07
CA TRP A 239 -17.50 -15.26 -8.54
C TRP A 239 -18.24 -15.99 -7.42
N LEU A 240 -17.75 -15.97 -6.18
CA LEU A 240 -18.42 -16.65 -5.08
C LEU A 240 -19.38 -15.68 -4.37
N PRO A 241 -20.58 -16.14 -3.99
CA PRO A 241 -21.46 -15.38 -3.10
C PRO A 241 -20.84 -15.14 -1.73
N ASP A 242 -21.14 -14.01 -1.09
CA ASP A 242 -20.53 -13.59 0.19
C ASP A 242 -20.63 -14.67 1.27
N ARG A 243 -21.80 -15.31 1.43
CA ARG A 243 -21.98 -16.38 2.43
C ARG A 243 -21.01 -17.55 2.23
N LEU A 244 -20.70 -17.89 0.97
CA LEU A 244 -19.76 -18.97 0.67
C LEU A 244 -18.31 -18.50 0.93
N GLN A 245 -17.99 -17.26 0.59
CA GLN A 245 -16.70 -16.65 0.95
C GLN A 245 -16.49 -16.64 2.45
N ASP A 246 -17.49 -16.20 3.23
CA ASP A 246 -17.45 -16.21 4.69
C ASP A 246 -17.25 -17.62 5.26
N TRP A 247 -17.97 -18.60 4.72
CA TRP A 247 -17.84 -19.99 5.14
C TRP A 247 -16.41 -20.52 4.89
N ILE A 248 -15.85 -20.25 3.71
CA ILE A 248 -14.46 -20.61 3.38
C ILE A 248 -13.49 -19.92 4.34
N LEU A 249 -13.64 -18.61 4.55
CA LEU A 249 -12.77 -17.83 5.42
C LEU A 249 -12.81 -18.35 6.87
N LYS A 250 -13.99 -18.63 7.42
CA LYS A 250 -14.15 -19.21 8.77
C LYS A 250 -13.40 -20.53 8.89
N LYS A 251 -13.49 -21.39 7.86
CA LYS A 251 -12.79 -22.69 7.84
C LYS A 251 -11.27 -22.53 7.70
N VAL A 252 -10.81 -21.71 6.76
CA VAL A 252 -9.38 -21.49 6.49
C VAL A 252 -8.68 -20.83 7.67
N LEU A 253 -9.33 -19.83 8.27
CA LEU A 253 -8.80 -19.10 9.42
C LEU A 253 -9.05 -19.81 10.75
N LYS A 254 -9.79 -20.95 10.76
CA LYS A 254 -10.14 -21.70 11.98
C LYS A 254 -10.75 -20.77 13.05
N LEU A 255 -11.65 -19.88 12.61
CA LEU A 255 -12.29 -18.95 13.53
C LEU A 255 -13.15 -19.73 14.55
N PRO A 256 -13.16 -19.30 15.82
CA PRO A 256 -14.05 -19.88 16.82
C PRO A 256 -15.52 -19.70 16.40
N ALA A 257 -16.36 -20.64 16.79
CA ALA A 257 -17.81 -20.60 16.54
C ALA A 257 -18.48 -19.58 17.46
#